data_4e771ebb6ef5ec5939e218d03d0ae75c
#
_entry.id   4e771ebb6ef5ec5939e218d03d0ae75c
#
_cell.length_a   1.000
_cell.length_b   1.000
_cell.length_c   1.000
_cell.angle_alpha   90.00
_cell.angle_beta   90.00
_cell.angle_gamma   90.00
#
_symmetry.space_group_name_H-M   'P 1'
#
loop_
_entity.id
_entity.type
_entity.pdbx_description
1 polymer ?
#
loop_
_entity_poly.entity_id
_entity_poly.type
_entity_poly.pdbx_seq_one_letter_code
_entity_poly.pdbx_strand_id
1 'polypeptide(L)'
;MSRTPPLVWGLLVAGVLGVSSAGAILSHVDSVPPLMRASWRLQITVLMLLPFAIWQFKQMDVSSRERLKERRTILIILGSGVALAAHFGTWVTSLDHTSLAHSLLFVTSHPIIIVAGTALLVRRPHRLETAGAIIGLIGAAITLLDAKDGGEVT
;
A
#
# COMPACT_ATOMS: atom_id res chain seq x y z
N MET A 1 -22.21 -16.15 11.91
CA MET A 1 -20.89 -15.79 11.35
C MET A 1 -20.72 -16.53 10.03
N SER A 2 -20.84 -15.84 8.91
CA SER A 2 -20.63 -16.44 7.58
C SER A 2 -19.16 -16.80 7.43
N ARG A 3 -18.86 -18.06 7.14
CA ARG A 3 -17.51 -18.52 6.86
C ARG A 3 -17.03 -17.83 5.58
N THR A 4 -15.91 -17.12 5.66
CA THR A 4 -15.27 -16.53 4.47
C THR A 4 -14.93 -17.61 3.46
N PRO A 5 -15.31 -17.46 2.18
CA PRO A 5 -15.01 -18.46 1.16
C PRO A 5 -13.50 -18.71 1.04
N PRO A 6 -13.06 -19.96 0.78
CA PRO A 6 -11.63 -20.27 0.65
C PRO A 6 -10.93 -19.48 -0.47
N LEU A 7 -11.68 -19.07 -1.50
CA LEU A 7 -11.21 -18.18 -2.55
C LEU A 7 -10.67 -16.85 -2.00
N VAL A 8 -11.32 -16.27 -1.00
CA VAL A 8 -10.90 -15.00 -0.38
C VAL A 8 -9.51 -15.15 0.27
N TRP A 9 -9.28 -16.29 0.94
CA TRP A 9 -7.98 -16.58 1.53
C TRP A 9 -6.90 -16.77 0.45
N GLY A 10 -7.21 -17.47 -0.64
CA GLY A 10 -6.30 -17.64 -1.78
C GLY A 10 -5.91 -16.30 -2.42
N LEU A 11 -6.90 -15.42 -2.64
CA LEU A 11 -6.65 -14.07 -3.16
C LEU A 11 -5.85 -13.20 -2.20
N LEU A 12 -6.08 -13.33 -0.89
CA LEU A 12 -5.30 -12.61 0.12
C LEU A 12 -3.83 -13.03 0.09
N VAL A 13 -3.56 -14.34 0.09
CA VAL A 13 -2.20 -14.87 0.01
C VAL A 13 -1.50 -14.42 -1.27
N ALA A 14 -2.16 -14.54 -2.42
CA ALA A 14 -1.63 -14.09 -3.71
C ALA A 14 -1.33 -12.58 -3.70
N GLY A 15 -2.21 -11.77 -3.11
CA GLY A 15 -2.02 -10.33 -2.95
C GLY A 15 -0.83 -9.99 -2.07
N VAL A 16 -0.69 -10.67 -0.93
CA VAL A 16 0.46 -10.49 -0.01
C VAL A 16 1.77 -10.85 -0.72
N LEU A 17 1.83 -12.00 -1.39
CA LEU A 17 3.03 -12.41 -2.14
C LEU A 17 3.37 -11.40 -3.25
N GLY A 18 2.36 -10.93 -4.00
CA GLY A 18 2.55 -9.92 -5.05
C GLY A 18 3.07 -8.58 -4.52
N VAL A 19 2.57 -8.11 -3.40
CA VAL A 19 3.05 -6.86 -2.77
C VAL A 19 4.45 -7.04 -2.19
N SER A 20 4.70 -8.16 -1.51
CA SER A 20 6.00 -8.43 -0.88
C SER A 20 7.13 -8.59 -1.90
N SER A 21 6.88 -9.21 -3.05
CA SER A 21 7.88 -9.37 -4.10
C SER A 21 8.21 -8.07 -4.84
N ALA A 22 7.28 -7.11 -4.85
CA ALA A 22 7.44 -5.87 -5.61
C ALA A 22 8.62 -5.01 -5.13
N GLY A 23 8.85 -4.94 -3.81
CA GLY A 23 9.98 -4.20 -3.23
C GLY A 23 11.32 -4.80 -3.67
N ALA A 24 11.45 -6.13 -3.56
CA ALA A 24 12.65 -6.85 -3.96
C ALA A 24 12.94 -6.70 -5.47
N ILE A 25 11.91 -6.80 -6.31
CA ILE A 25 12.07 -6.62 -7.77
C ILE A 25 12.52 -5.20 -8.10
N LEU A 26 11.89 -4.19 -7.48
CA LEU A 26 12.21 -2.78 -7.76
C LEU A 26 13.59 -2.36 -7.26
N SER A 27 14.10 -2.99 -6.20
CA SER A 27 15.45 -2.72 -5.68
C SER A 27 16.57 -3.26 -6.58
N HIS A 28 16.28 -4.19 -7.49
CA HIS A 28 17.26 -4.75 -8.42
C HIS A 28 17.32 -4.04 -9.79
N VAL A 29 16.49 -3.03 -10.01
CA VAL A 29 16.43 -2.29 -11.28
C VAL A 29 17.05 -0.90 -11.11
N ASP A 30 18.35 -0.86 -10.86
CA ASP A 30 19.09 0.38 -10.52
C ASP A 30 19.36 1.28 -11.74
N SER A 31 19.33 0.69 -12.93
CA SER A 31 19.60 1.40 -14.18
C SER A 31 18.49 2.36 -14.63
N VAL A 32 17.30 2.29 -13.99
CA VAL A 32 16.12 3.09 -14.33
C VAL A 32 15.82 4.09 -13.22
N PRO A 33 15.58 5.38 -13.55
CA PRO A 33 15.23 6.39 -12.55
C PRO A 33 14.02 5.96 -11.68
N PRO A 34 14.06 6.25 -10.36
CA PRO A 34 13.03 5.77 -9.41
C PRO A 34 11.60 6.19 -9.80
N LEU A 35 11.41 7.41 -10.24
CA LEU A 35 10.11 7.91 -10.68
C LEU A 35 9.58 7.18 -11.91
N MET A 36 10.46 6.75 -12.81
CA MET A 36 10.06 5.95 -13.97
C MET A 36 9.63 4.54 -13.57
N ARG A 37 10.37 3.90 -12.65
CA ARG A 37 9.98 2.60 -12.04
C ARG A 37 8.61 2.70 -11.36
N ALA A 38 8.39 3.74 -10.56
CA ALA A 38 7.10 3.99 -9.91
C ALA A 38 5.97 4.21 -10.93
N SER A 39 6.23 5.00 -11.97
CA SER A 39 5.27 5.28 -13.05
C SER A 39 4.86 4.02 -13.81
N TRP A 40 5.81 3.20 -14.23
CA TRP A 40 5.54 1.92 -14.92
C TRP A 40 4.70 0.99 -14.07
N ARG A 41 5.01 0.86 -12.78
CA ARG A 41 4.22 0.05 -11.85
C ARG A 41 2.77 0.51 -11.80
N LEU A 42 2.52 1.81 -11.67
CA LEU A 42 1.17 2.35 -11.62
C LEU A 42 0.44 2.16 -12.95
N GLN A 43 1.12 2.37 -14.09
CA GLN A 43 0.53 2.17 -15.41
C GLN A 43 0.13 0.71 -15.65
N ILE A 44 1.00 -0.24 -15.32
CA ILE A 44 0.68 -1.67 -15.44
C ILE A 44 -0.52 -2.03 -14.54
N THR A 45 -0.55 -1.52 -13.32
CA THR A 45 -1.68 -1.74 -12.41
C THR A 45 -2.97 -1.19 -12.99
N VAL A 46 -2.95 0.02 -13.55
CA VAL A 46 -4.11 0.63 -14.21
C VAL A 46 -4.56 -0.23 -15.39
N LEU A 47 -3.65 -0.67 -16.26
CA LEU A 47 -3.98 -1.52 -17.41
C LEU A 47 -4.61 -2.85 -16.99
N MET A 48 -4.13 -3.45 -15.90
CA MET A 48 -4.70 -4.70 -15.36
C MET A 48 -6.09 -4.49 -14.75
N LEU A 49 -6.32 -3.36 -14.07
CA LEU A 49 -7.59 -3.08 -13.42
C LEU A 49 -8.64 -2.48 -14.35
N LEU A 50 -8.22 -1.87 -15.45
CA LEU A 50 -9.10 -1.17 -16.39
C LEU A 50 -10.27 -2.02 -16.90
N PRO A 51 -10.09 -3.27 -17.35
CA PRO A 51 -11.21 -4.09 -17.84
C PRO A 51 -12.23 -4.36 -16.73
N PHE A 52 -11.79 -4.59 -15.50
CA PHE A 52 -12.67 -4.78 -14.34
C PHE A 52 -13.42 -3.49 -13.98
N ALA A 53 -12.74 -2.36 -14.02
CA ALA A 53 -13.34 -1.05 -13.75
C ALA A 53 -14.41 -0.72 -14.81
N ILE A 54 -14.13 -0.96 -16.09
CA ILE A 54 -15.10 -0.77 -17.19
C ILE A 54 -16.29 -1.69 -17.01
N TRP A 55 -16.05 -2.96 -16.71
CA TRP A 55 -17.12 -3.92 -16.48
C TRP A 55 -18.01 -3.51 -15.30
N GLN A 56 -17.43 -3.14 -14.18
CA GLN A 56 -18.14 -2.68 -12.99
C GLN A 56 -18.92 -1.40 -13.26
N PHE A 57 -18.33 -0.44 -13.98
CA PHE A 57 -19.01 0.80 -14.38
C PHE A 57 -20.24 0.54 -15.26
N LYS A 58 -20.17 -0.46 -16.16
CA LYS A 58 -21.31 -0.85 -17.00
C LYS A 58 -22.46 -1.45 -16.18
N GLN A 59 -22.16 -2.09 -15.06
CA GLN A 59 -23.16 -2.70 -14.17
C GLN A 59 -23.70 -1.76 -13.09
N MET A 60 -23.13 -0.56 -12.96
CA MET A 60 -23.60 0.41 -11.99
C MET A 60 -24.99 0.93 -12.35
N ASP A 61 -25.82 1.10 -11.33
CA ASP A 61 -27.09 1.80 -11.42
C ASP A 61 -26.93 3.29 -11.73
N VAL A 62 -27.99 3.93 -12.21
CA VAL A 62 -27.96 5.34 -12.62
C VAL A 62 -27.57 6.26 -11.47
N SER A 63 -28.08 6.00 -10.26
CA SER A 63 -27.80 6.83 -9.09
C SER A 63 -26.32 6.81 -8.69
N SER A 64 -25.69 5.65 -8.75
CA SER A 64 -24.25 5.49 -8.48
C SER A 64 -23.37 6.17 -9.55
N ARG A 65 -23.79 6.12 -10.82
CA ARG A 65 -23.08 6.84 -11.90
C ARG A 65 -23.16 8.36 -11.73
N GLU A 66 -24.32 8.89 -11.31
CA GLU A 66 -24.46 10.33 -11.04
C GLU A 66 -23.58 10.77 -9.88
N ARG A 67 -23.48 9.98 -8.80
CA ARG A 67 -22.56 10.25 -7.68
C ARG A 67 -21.10 10.32 -8.11
N LEU A 68 -20.67 9.51 -9.10
CA LEU A 68 -19.31 9.58 -9.63
C LEU A 68 -19.02 10.89 -10.36
N LYS A 69 -20.06 11.57 -10.91
CA LYS A 69 -19.93 12.87 -11.59
C LYS A 69 -19.94 14.06 -10.62
N GLU A 70 -20.30 13.84 -9.37
CA GLU A 70 -20.29 14.90 -8.36
C GLU A 70 -18.88 15.49 -8.20
N ARG A 71 -18.78 16.81 -8.19
CA ARG A 71 -17.50 17.52 -8.03
C ARG A 71 -16.71 17.04 -6.81
N ARG A 72 -17.39 16.77 -5.70
CA ARG A 72 -16.77 16.27 -4.46
C ARG A 72 -16.12 14.89 -4.69
N THR A 73 -16.83 13.99 -5.34
CA THR A 73 -16.32 12.64 -5.65
C THR A 73 -15.12 12.72 -6.59
N ILE A 74 -15.19 13.53 -7.64
CA ILE A 74 -14.07 13.74 -8.58
C ILE A 74 -12.86 14.32 -7.84
N LEU A 75 -13.02 15.31 -6.99
CA LEU A 75 -11.93 15.89 -6.21
C LEU A 75 -11.29 14.87 -5.25
N ILE A 76 -12.09 14.02 -4.62
CA ILE A 76 -11.58 12.94 -3.75
C ILE A 76 -10.79 11.93 -4.57
N ILE A 77 -11.29 11.51 -5.73
CA ILE A 77 -10.61 10.55 -6.61
C ILE A 77 -9.28 11.14 -7.11
N LEU A 78 -9.30 12.38 -7.61
CA LEU A 78 -8.08 13.06 -8.06
C LEU A 78 -7.07 13.24 -6.92
N GLY A 79 -7.53 13.69 -5.76
CA GLY A 79 -6.68 13.85 -4.57
C GLY A 79 -6.07 12.54 -4.12
N SER A 80 -6.85 11.45 -4.13
CA SER A 80 -6.36 10.10 -3.84
C SER A 80 -5.31 9.64 -4.85
N GLY A 81 -5.52 9.93 -6.14
CA GLY A 81 -4.57 9.62 -7.21
C GLY A 81 -3.25 10.35 -7.04
N VAL A 82 -3.29 11.66 -6.74
CA VAL A 82 -2.10 12.47 -6.47
C VAL A 82 -1.37 11.96 -5.22
N ALA A 83 -2.09 11.68 -4.15
CA ALA A 83 -1.51 11.14 -2.92
C ALA A 83 -0.85 9.78 -3.15
N LEU A 84 -1.48 8.91 -3.95
CA LEU A 84 -0.93 7.60 -4.33
C LEU A 84 0.33 7.75 -5.18
N ALA A 85 0.34 8.64 -6.15
CA ALA A 85 1.51 8.92 -6.99
C ALA A 85 2.69 9.45 -6.16
N ALA A 86 2.43 10.40 -5.25
CA ALA A 86 3.43 10.91 -4.32
C ALA A 86 3.96 9.81 -3.41
N HIS A 87 3.07 8.97 -2.84
CA HIS A 87 3.45 7.85 -1.99
C HIS A 87 4.37 6.86 -2.72
N PHE A 88 4.00 6.41 -3.91
CA PHE A 88 4.83 5.49 -4.68
C PHE A 88 6.12 6.12 -5.18
N GLY A 89 6.08 7.38 -5.62
CA GLY A 89 7.26 8.11 -6.04
C GLY A 89 8.29 8.23 -4.91
N THR A 90 7.87 8.65 -3.74
CA THR A 90 8.75 8.78 -2.56
C THR A 90 9.24 7.43 -2.06
N TRP A 91 8.37 6.41 -2.05
CA TRP A 91 8.76 5.08 -1.62
C TRP A 91 9.82 4.46 -2.55
N VAL A 92 9.61 4.49 -3.88
CA VAL A 92 10.59 3.92 -4.82
C VAL A 92 11.90 4.72 -4.79
N THR A 93 11.84 6.05 -4.65
CA THR A 93 13.04 6.88 -4.46
C THR A 93 13.81 6.49 -3.19
N SER A 94 13.08 6.16 -2.11
CA SER A 94 13.72 5.73 -0.86
C SER A 94 14.55 4.44 -1.01
N LEU A 95 14.17 3.55 -1.93
CA LEU A 95 14.92 2.31 -2.19
C LEU A 95 16.34 2.57 -2.75
N ASP A 96 16.56 3.71 -3.40
CA ASP A 96 17.88 4.09 -3.92
C ASP A 96 18.76 4.80 -2.86
N HIS A 97 18.17 5.21 -1.73
CA HIS A 97 18.86 5.97 -0.68
C HIS A 97 18.92 5.26 0.67
N THR A 98 18.17 4.17 0.84
CA THR A 98 18.10 3.41 2.10
C THR A 98 18.07 1.92 1.81
N SER A 99 18.39 1.11 2.82
CA SER A 99 18.20 -0.33 2.68
C SER A 99 16.73 -0.69 2.51
N LEU A 100 16.46 -1.77 1.79
CA LEU A 100 15.10 -2.29 1.61
C LEU A 100 14.37 -2.49 2.95
N ALA A 101 15.09 -2.96 3.98
CA ALA A 101 14.54 -3.15 5.32
C ALA A 101 14.07 -1.84 5.95
N HIS A 102 14.84 -0.75 5.86
CA HIS A 102 14.45 0.57 6.36
C HIS A 102 13.24 1.13 5.59
N SER A 103 13.26 1.03 4.26
CA SER A 103 12.14 1.48 3.43
C SER A 103 10.83 0.75 3.77
N LEU A 104 10.90 -0.58 3.94
CA LEU A 104 9.75 -1.39 4.33
C LEU A 104 9.26 -1.09 5.74
N LEU A 105 10.14 -0.75 6.69
CA LEU A 105 9.74 -0.36 8.03
C LEU A 105 8.83 0.86 8.00
N PHE A 106 9.19 1.91 7.26
CA PHE A 106 8.33 3.09 7.12
C PHE A 106 6.97 2.74 6.52
N VAL A 107 6.94 1.86 5.53
CA VAL A 107 5.67 1.40 4.94
C VAL A 107 4.85 0.60 5.96
N THR A 108 5.47 -0.29 6.73
CA THR A 108 4.76 -1.10 7.74
C THR A 108 4.35 -0.31 8.99
N SER A 109 4.79 0.93 9.15
CA SER A 109 4.36 1.83 10.24
C SER A 109 2.94 2.40 10.07
N HIS A 110 2.29 2.25 8.90
CA HIS A 110 0.94 2.74 8.63
C HIS A 110 -0.11 2.38 9.69
N PRO A 111 -0.16 1.15 10.25
CA PRO A 111 -1.15 0.80 11.26
C PRO A 111 -1.08 1.69 12.50
N ILE A 112 0.11 2.15 12.87
CA ILE A 112 0.31 3.05 14.02
C ILE A 112 -0.25 4.43 13.71
N ILE A 113 0.02 4.95 12.52
CA ILE A 113 -0.50 6.25 12.06
C ILE A 113 -2.03 6.21 12.02
N ILE A 114 -2.59 5.09 11.52
CA ILE A 114 -4.05 4.90 11.47
C ILE A 114 -4.64 4.84 12.87
N VAL A 115 -4.04 4.07 13.78
CA VAL A 115 -4.51 3.95 15.18
C VAL A 115 -4.40 5.29 15.89
N ALA A 116 -3.29 6.01 15.75
CA ALA A 116 -3.09 7.33 16.32
C ALA A 116 -4.09 8.36 15.75
N GLY A 117 -4.25 8.41 14.44
CA GLY A 117 -5.21 9.28 13.78
C GLY A 117 -6.65 8.98 14.18
N THR A 118 -7.00 7.71 14.29
CA THR A 118 -8.33 7.27 14.76
C THR A 118 -8.56 7.71 16.20
N ALA A 119 -7.55 7.58 17.07
CA ALA A 119 -7.63 7.99 18.47
C ALA A 119 -7.83 9.50 18.63
N LEU A 120 -7.19 10.29 17.77
CA LEU A 120 -7.22 11.75 17.86
C LEU A 120 -8.46 12.36 17.19
N LEU A 121 -8.94 11.77 16.07
CA LEU A 121 -9.91 12.44 15.21
C LEU A 121 -11.30 11.79 15.19
N VAL A 122 -11.41 10.51 15.52
CA VAL A 122 -12.66 9.77 15.26
C VAL A 122 -13.23 9.11 16.52
N ARG A 123 -12.49 8.21 17.15
CA ARG A 123 -12.93 7.40 18.30
C ARG A 123 -11.76 6.84 19.07
N ARG A 124 -12.03 6.37 20.28
CA ARG A 124 -11.01 5.60 21.02
C ARG A 124 -10.76 4.27 20.28
N PRO A 125 -9.51 3.94 19.92
CA PRO A 125 -9.19 2.70 19.23
C PRO A 125 -9.49 1.51 20.15
N HIS A 126 -9.87 0.39 19.52
CA HIS A 126 -10.09 -0.85 20.27
C HIS A 126 -8.74 -1.40 20.76
N ARG A 127 -8.74 -2.02 21.95
CA ARG A 127 -7.50 -2.54 22.57
C ARG A 127 -6.74 -3.50 21.64
N LEU A 128 -7.44 -4.31 20.85
CA LEU A 128 -6.83 -5.22 19.88
C LEU A 128 -6.18 -4.48 18.70
N GLU A 129 -6.76 -3.36 18.25
CA GLU A 129 -6.18 -2.52 17.19
C GLU A 129 -4.84 -1.92 17.67
N THR A 130 -4.83 -1.39 18.88
CA THR A 130 -3.63 -0.81 19.50
C THR A 130 -2.56 -1.88 19.75
N ALA A 131 -2.96 -3.03 20.31
CA ALA A 131 -2.04 -4.13 20.57
C ALA A 131 -1.41 -4.67 19.27
N GLY A 132 -2.22 -4.87 18.22
CA GLY A 132 -1.74 -5.30 16.90
C GLY A 132 -0.75 -4.31 16.28
N ALA A 133 -1.04 -3.01 16.35
CA ALA A 133 -0.15 -1.96 15.85
C ALA A 133 1.20 -1.95 16.60
N ILE A 134 1.18 -2.08 17.93
CA ILE A 134 2.39 -2.13 18.78
C ILE A 134 3.21 -3.39 18.47
N ILE A 135 2.58 -4.56 18.41
CA ILE A 135 3.26 -5.82 18.10
C ILE A 135 3.89 -5.76 16.71
N GLY A 136 3.16 -5.23 15.72
CA GLY A 136 3.68 -5.02 14.37
C GLY A 136 4.90 -4.11 14.33
N LEU A 137 4.89 -3.01 15.11
CA LEU A 137 6.03 -2.10 15.21
C LEU A 137 7.24 -2.77 15.87
N ILE A 138 7.02 -3.49 16.95
CA ILE A 138 8.10 -4.23 17.65
C ILE A 138 8.72 -5.26 16.69
N GLY A 139 7.90 -6.04 15.98
CA GLY A 139 8.39 -7.00 14.99
C GLY A 139 9.21 -6.34 13.88
N ALA A 140 8.74 -5.20 13.36
CA ALA A 140 9.46 -4.43 12.36
C ALA A 140 10.78 -3.82 12.91
N ALA A 141 10.80 -3.38 14.16
CA ALA A 141 12.02 -2.89 14.81
C ALA A 141 13.06 -3.99 15.02
N ILE A 142 12.63 -5.20 15.40
CA ILE A 142 13.52 -6.35 15.56
C ILE A 142 14.21 -6.72 14.23
N THR A 143 13.44 -6.75 13.13
CA THR A 143 13.99 -7.00 11.79
C THR A 143 15.01 -5.95 11.35
N LEU A 144 14.87 -4.71 11.81
CA LEU A 144 15.84 -3.65 11.55
C LEU A 144 17.14 -3.81 12.31
N LEU A 145 17.07 -4.24 13.55
CA LEU A 145 18.26 -4.49 14.38
C LEU A 145 19.07 -5.64 13.80
N ASP A 146 18.42 -6.73 13.40
CA ASP A 146 19.05 -7.86 12.76
C ASP A 146 19.70 -7.51 11.41
N ALA A 147 19.03 -6.69 10.60
CA ALA A 147 19.58 -6.21 9.32
C ALA A 147 20.81 -5.29 9.48
N LYS A 148 20.97 -4.63 10.64
CA LYS A 148 22.12 -3.77 10.93
C LYS A 148 23.34 -4.60 11.34
N ASP A 149 23.14 -5.73 12.02
CA ASP A 149 24.20 -6.64 12.45
C ASP A 149 24.59 -7.64 11.36
N GLY A 150 23.77 -7.83 10.34
CA GLY A 150 23.91 -8.79 9.23
C GLY A 150 24.76 -8.35 8.03
N GLY A 151 25.67 -7.41 8.21
CA GLY A 151 26.76 -7.15 7.27
C GLY A 151 26.44 -6.27 6.07
N GLU A 152 27.29 -5.31 5.87
CA GLU A 152 27.63 -4.75 4.57
C GLU A 152 27.78 -5.89 3.55
N VAL A 153 26.75 -6.08 2.73
CA VAL A 153 26.94 -6.79 1.48
C VAL A 153 27.44 -5.74 0.50
N THR A 154 28.76 -5.69 0.37
CA THR A 154 29.50 -5.01 -0.69
C THR A 154 28.97 -5.38 -2.08
#